data_7b4ba9c9df51b4df9d7f327ad36c6e42
#
_entry.id   7b4ba9c9df51b4df9d7f327ad36c6e42
#
_cell.length_a   1.000
_cell.length_b   1.000
_cell.length_c   1.000
_cell.angle_alpha   90.00
_cell.angle_beta   90.00
_cell.angle_gamma   90.00
#
_symmetry.space_group_name_H-M   'P 1'
#
loop_
_entity.id
_entity.type
_entity.pdbx_description
1 polymer ?
#
loop_
_entity_poly.entity_id
_entity_poly.type
_entity_poly.pdbx_seq_one_letter_code
_entity_poly.pdbx_strand_id
1 'polypeptide(L)'
;DRQAARADEYTLDVARWKAAQKKAADDEKGYAVGSVGEETFKASVLAAAAPRPQQYRLTIDDTTPERLVQLLGAHQRLALISTEAGLLDSVAGAFSTGRQPNVDVYLKAWAGETIIRDRKGGDSGPEATVVDDALLTVVLTIQPTVVERYQTTAPELRGRGFFARFMPSIPRSLVGTRSYGDMTAPGPSADRYENELHAFADRLTGLLMAVPLHLDAEAAAEFFAWCDALEAD
;
A
#
# COMPACT_ATOMS: atom_id res chain seq x y z
N ASP A 1 -6.82 15.46 14.10
CA ASP A 1 -5.66 15.88 14.93
C ASP A 1 -4.49 14.90 14.92
N ARG A 2 -4.71 13.55 14.91
CA ARG A 2 -3.62 12.58 14.81
C ARG A 2 -2.87 12.65 13.48
N GLN A 3 -3.55 12.94 12.39
CA GLN A 3 -2.91 13.07 11.07
C GLN A 3 -2.07 14.33 10.99
N ALA A 4 -2.54 15.43 11.59
CA ALA A 4 -1.77 16.67 11.70
C ALA A 4 -0.52 16.48 12.56
N ALA A 5 -0.64 15.83 13.73
CA ALA A 5 0.50 15.54 14.60
C ALA A 5 1.58 14.69 13.91
N ARG A 6 1.18 13.68 13.12
CA ARG A 6 2.11 12.87 12.32
C ARG A 6 2.75 13.64 11.17
N ALA A 7 2.03 14.60 10.58
CA ALA A 7 2.59 15.47 9.55
C ALA A 7 3.66 16.40 10.13
N ASP A 8 3.43 16.94 11.33
CA ASP A 8 4.39 17.77 12.05
C ASP A 8 5.64 16.97 12.47
N GLU A 9 5.45 15.76 13.00
CA GLU A 9 6.53 14.85 13.33
C GLU A 9 7.41 14.52 12.13
N TYR A 10 6.78 14.15 11.00
CA TYR A 10 7.49 13.92 9.74
C TYR A 10 8.29 15.14 9.28
N THR A 11 7.71 16.34 9.40
CA THR A 11 8.38 17.60 9.02
C THR A 11 9.62 17.83 9.86
N LEU A 12 9.54 17.57 11.17
CA LEU A 12 10.68 17.64 12.09
C LEU A 12 11.76 16.62 11.76
N ASP A 13 11.38 15.38 11.48
CA ASP A 13 12.32 14.32 11.14
C ASP A 13 13.04 14.59 9.81
N VAL A 14 12.33 15.11 8.81
CA VAL A 14 12.95 15.55 7.56
C VAL A 14 13.94 16.70 7.80
N ALA A 15 13.60 17.63 8.68
CA ALA A 15 14.50 18.73 9.04
C ALA A 15 15.77 18.23 9.74
N ARG A 16 15.63 17.30 10.70
CA ARG A 16 16.75 16.64 11.38
C ARG A 16 17.64 15.87 10.41
N TRP A 17 17.03 15.10 9.52
CA TRP A 17 17.75 14.36 8.49
C TRP A 17 18.55 15.28 7.57
N LYS A 18 17.95 16.37 7.07
CA LYS A 18 18.65 17.38 6.25
C LYS A 18 19.80 18.03 7.01
N ALA A 19 19.61 18.32 8.30
CA ALA A 19 20.66 18.89 9.13
C ALA A 19 21.84 17.92 9.31
N ALA A 20 21.59 16.62 9.49
CA ALA A 20 22.63 15.60 9.55
C ALA A 20 23.40 15.49 8.22
N GLN A 21 22.71 15.52 7.07
CA GLN A 21 23.36 15.52 5.75
C GLN A 21 24.28 16.72 5.56
N LYS A 22 23.79 17.91 5.92
CA LYS A 22 24.60 19.14 5.85
C LYS A 22 25.81 19.08 6.75
N LYS A 23 25.63 18.63 8.00
CA LYS A 23 26.71 18.49 8.96
C LYS A 23 27.79 17.54 8.47
N ALA A 24 27.43 16.38 7.92
CA ALA A 24 28.38 15.42 7.37
C ALA A 24 29.20 16.03 6.23
N ALA A 25 28.58 16.79 5.31
CA ALA A 25 29.27 17.47 4.24
C ALA A 25 30.21 18.58 4.73
N ASP A 26 29.84 19.30 5.79
CA ASP A 26 30.69 20.33 6.39
C ASP A 26 31.86 19.69 7.16
N ASP A 27 31.65 18.61 7.90
CA ASP A 27 32.68 17.85 8.64
C ASP A 27 33.64 17.14 7.66
N GLU A 28 33.19 16.69 6.48
CA GLU A 28 34.05 16.15 5.45
C GLU A 28 35.07 17.18 4.95
N LYS A 29 34.63 18.40 4.70
CA LYS A 29 35.53 19.49 4.31
C LYS A 29 36.48 19.84 5.45
N GLY A 30 36.00 19.89 6.69
CA GLY A 30 36.82 20.14 7.87
C GLY A 30 37.84 19.05 8.10
N TYR A 31 37.52 17.80 7.90
CA TYR A 31 38.42 16.66 7.98
C TYR A 31 39.54 16.75 6.92
N ALA A 32 39.16 17.05 5.66
CA ALA A 32 40.11 17.20 4.56
C ALA A 32 41.17 18.29 4.79
N VAL A 33 40.85 19.34 5.56
CA VAL A 33 41.78 20.43 5.92
C VAL A 33 42.36 20.28 7.32
N GLY A 34 42.09 19.17 8.03
CA GLY A 34 42.63 18.87 9.37
C GLY A 34 42.00 19.65 10.52
N SER A 35 40.87 20.35 10.27
CA SER A 35 40.16 21.13 11.32
C SER A 35 39.12 20.31 12.09
N VAL A 36 38.74 19.13 11.60
CA VAL A 36 37.79 18.18 12.21
C VAL A 36 38.51 16.86 12.46
N GLY A 37 38.36 16.30 13.65
CA GLY A 37 38.95 15.01 14.01
C GLY A 37 38.22 13.83 13.38
N GLU A 38 38.93 12.71 13.19
CA GLU A 38 38.41 11.48 12.53
C GLU A 38 37.15 10.93 13.20
N GLU A 39 37.09 10.93 14.55
CA GLU A 39 35.90 10.43 15.25
C GLU A 39 34.65 11.29 15.00
N THR A 40 34.82 12.61 14.97
CA THR A 40 33.72 13.54 14.69
C THR A 40 33.22 13.36 13.27
N PHE A 41 34.13 13.21 12.31
CA PHE A 41 33.79 12.93 10.91
C PHE A 41 33.06 11.59 10.78
N LYS A 42 33.58 10.51 11.35
CA LYS A 42 32.91 9.19 11.34
C LYS A 42 31.49 9.25 11.93
N ALA A 43 31.32 9.94 13.05
CA ALA A 43 30.04 10.09 13.71
C ALA A 43 29.01 10.86 12.84
N SER A 44 29.44 11.92 12.15
CA SER A 44 28.56 12.69 11.26
C SER A 44 28.19 11.89 10.00
N VAL A 45 29.11 11.12 9.41
CA VAL A 45 28.84 10.21 8.29
C VAL A 45 27.84 9.13 8.69
N LEU A 46 28.01 8.52 9.86
CA LEU A 46 27.07 7.51 10.36
C LEU A 46 25.68 8.10 10.60
N ALA A 47 25.58 9.31 11.14
CA ALA A 47 24.30 10.01 11.33
C ALA A 47 23.64 10.36 9.99
N ALA A 48 24.41 10.72 8.98
CA ALA A 48 23.94 11.01 7.63
C ALA A 48 23.55 9.75 6.84
N ALA A 49 24.08 8.58 7.21
CA ALA A 49 23.72 7.30 6.59
C ALA A 49 22.28 6.84 6.91
N ALA A 50 21.62 7.49 7.89
CA ALA A 50 20.23 7.22 8.19
C ALA A 50 19.33 7.43 6.95
N PRO A 51 18.40 6.51 6.66
CA PRO A 51 17.50 6.65 5.53
C PRO A 51 16.63 7.91 5.69
N ARG A 52 16.30 8.53 4.56
CA ARG A 52 15.39 9.69 4.58
C ARG A 52 14.07 9.30 5.22
N PRO A 53 13.56 10.05 6.21
CA PRO A 53 12.25 9.82 6.79
C PRO A 53 11.17 9.77 5.71
N GLN A 54 10.26 8.83 5.82
CA GLN A 54 9.13 8.69 4.91
C GLN A 54 7.85 9.11 5.61
N GLN A 55 7.03 9.89 4.91
CA GLN A 55 5.72 10.24 5.43
C GLN A 55 4.88 8.98 5.59
N TYR A 56 4.30 8.77 6.76
CA TYR A 56 3.40 7.66 7.02
C TYR A 56 2.20 7.70 6.06
N ARG A 57 1.97 6.60 5.36
CA ARG A 57 0.88 6.44 4.41
C ARG A 57 0.16 5.13 4.66
N LEU A 58 -1.17 5.19 4.74
CA LEU A 58 -2.03 4.00 4.79
C LEU A 58 -2.70 3.75 3.45
N THR A 59 -2.95 4.81 2.69
CA THR A 59 -3.70 4.74 1.43
C THR A 59 -2.87 5.24 0.26
N ILE A 60 -3.07 4.61 -0.86
CA ILE A 60 -2.54 5.00 -2.16
C ILE A 60 -3.67 4.90 -3.19
N ASP A 61 -3.64 5.71 -4.22
CA ASP A 61 -4.61 5.67 -5.32
C ASP A 61 -3.98 5.06 -6.57
N ASP A 62 -2.88 5.63 -7.04
CA ASP A 62 -2.13 5.14 -8.20
C ASP A 62 -0.66 4.93 -7.83
N THR A 63 -0.08 3.84 -8.37
CA THR A 63 1.33 3.52 -8.15
C THR A 63 1.85 2.50 -9.18
N THR A 64 3.13 2.61 -9.50
CA THR A 64 3.81 1.54 -10.26
C THR A 64 4.17 0.38 -9.35
N PRO A 65 4.33 -0.85 -9.89
CA PRO A 65 4.76 -2.02 -9.09
C PRO A 65 6.07 -1.79 -8.34
N GLU A 66 6.98 -1.02 -8.92
CA GLU A 66 8.26 -0.67 -8.30
C GLU A 66 8.06 0.23 -7.08
N ARG A 67 7.24 1.25 -7.23
CA ARG A 67 6.94 2.17 -6.14
C ARG A 67 6.14 1.48 -5.05
N LEU A 68 5.25 0.56 -5.41
CA LEU A 68 4.49 -0.24 -4.45
C LEU A 68 5.41 -1.05 -3.53
N VAL A 69 6.45 -1.72 -4.07
CA VAL A 69 7.43 -2.46 -3.26
C VAL A 69 8.13 -1.53 -2.27
N GLN A 70 8.55 -0.33 -2.70
CA GLN A 70 9.18 0.64 -1.81
C GLN A 70 8.23 1.12 -0.71
N LEU A 71 6.97 1.36 -1.04
CA LEU A 71 5.96 1.79 -0.08
C LEU A 71 5.62 0.67 0.92
N LEU A 72 5.50 -0.58 0.46
CA LEU A 72 5.31 -1.73 1.33
C LEU A 72 6.53 -1.96 2.23
N GLY A 73 7.75 -1.75 1.73
CA GLY A 73 8.96 -1.79 2.55
C GLY A 73 8.99 -0.75 3.67
N ALA A 74 8.40 0.42 3.43
CA ALA A 74 8.33 1.49 4.42
C ALA A 74 7.16 1.34 5.41
N HIS A 75 6.03 0.78 4.97
CA HIS A 75 4.77 0.81 5.72
C HIS A 75 4.20 -0.58 6.02
N GLN A 76 4.67 -1.63 5.36
CA GLN A 76 4.23 -3.03 5.42
C GLN A 76 2.76 -3.25 5.03
N ARG A 77 1.86 -2.33 5.38
CA ARG A 77 0.41 -2.44 5.18
C ARG A 77 -0.11 -1.21 4.46
N LEU A 78 -0.78 -1.43 3.33
CA LEU A 78 -1.34 -0.37 2.50
C LEU A 78 -2.74 -0.76 2.01
N ALA A 79 -3.58 0.26 1.79
CA ALA A 79 -4.81 0.14 1.03
C ALA A 79 -4.67 0.95 -0.27
N LEU A 80 -4.83 0.28 -1.40
CA LEU A 80 -4.97 0.92 -2.70
C LEU A 80 -6.46 1.11 -2.96
N ILE A 81 -6.89 2.37 -3.01
CA ILE A 81 -8.29 2.75 -3.19
C ILE A 81 -8.36 3.64 -4.41
N SER A 82 -8.96 3.13 -5.50
CA SER A 82 -9.05 3.87 -6.75
C SER A 82 -10.43 3.81 -7.35
N THR A 83 -10.85 4.93 -7.92
CA THR A 83 -12.11 5.06 -8.67
C THR A 83 -11.92 4.94 -10.17
N GLU A 84 -10.70 4.67 -10.61
CA GLU A 84 -10.31 4.59 -12.01
C GLU A 84 -9.57 3.29 -12.34
N ALA A 85 -9.38 3.03 -13.62
CA ALA A 85 -8.74 1.83 -14.12
C ALA A 85 -7.19 1.85 -14.03
N GLY A 86 -6.58 2.92 -13.53
CA GLY A 86 -5.12 3.13 -13.52
C GLY A 86 -4.33 1.96 -12.95
N LEU A 87 -4.85 1.34 -11.88
CA LEU A 87 -4.25 0.12 -11.34
C LEU A 87 -4.20 -1.00 -12.39
N LEU A 88 -5.30 -1.25 -13.10
CA LEU A 88 -5.36 -2.32 -14.09
C LEU A 88 -4.42 -2.05 -15.27
N ASP A 89 -4.29 -0.79 -15.68
CA ASP A 89 -3.31 -0.36 -16.69
C ASP A 89 -1.87 -0.65 -16.21
N SER A 90 -1.56 -0.30 -14.97
CA SER A 90 -0.25 -0.54 -14.36
C SER A 90 0.07 -2.04 -14.26
N VAL A 91 -0.86 -2.84 -13.75
CA VAL A 91 -0.71 -4.29 -13.57
C VAL A 91 -0.62 -5.00 -14.92
N ALA A 92 -1.39 -4.58 -15.91
CA ALA A 92 -1.36 -5.11 -17.28
C ALA A 92 -0.07 -4.73 -18.04
N GLY A 93 0.80 -3.91 -17.43
CA GLY A 93 2.07 -3.52 -18.02
C GLY A 93 2.00 -2.39 -19.04
N ALA A 94 0.94 -1.57 -19.01
CA ALA A 94 0.79 -0.45 -19.94
C ALA A 94 1.97 0.52 -19.90
N PHE A 95 2.62 0.66 -18.73
CA PHE A 95 3.76 1.54 -18.48
C PHE A 95 5.12 0.81 -18.51
N SER A 96 5.15 -0.51 -18.78
CA SER A 96 6.39 -1.28 -18.84
C SER A 96 6.91 -1.42 -20.27
N THR A 97 8.23 -1.44 -20.41
CA THR A 97 8.88 -1.74 -21.69
C THR A 97 8.54 -3.18 -22.11
N GLY A 98 7.90 -3.34 -23.27
CA GLY A 98 7.46 -4.65 -23.76
C GLY A 98 6.09 -5.09 -23.24
N ARG A 99 5.35 -4.24 -22.55
CA ARG A 99 3.98 -4.51 -22.04
C ARG A 99 3.85 -5.83 -21.29
N GLN A 100 4.83 -6.15 -20.45
CA GLN A 100 4.81 -7.35 -19.63
C GLN A 100 3.99 -7.09 -18.35
N PRO A 101 2.95 -7.89 -18.08
CA PRO A 101 2.19 -7.80 -16.83
C PRO A 101 3.08 -8.03 -15.62
N ASN A 102 2.96 -7.18 -14.61
CA ASN A 102 3.72 -7.30 -13.38
C ASN A 102 2.76 -7.46 -12.18
N VAL A 103 2.22 -8.66 -12.04
CA VAL A 103 1.22 -8.98 -11.02
C VAL A 103 1.81 -9.53 -9.72
N ASP A 104 3.08 -9.96 -9.73
CA ASP A 104 3.68 -10.71 -8.60
C ASP A 104 3.60 -9.98 -7.27
N VAL A 105 3.92 -8.69 -7.25
CA VAL A 105 3.89 -7.90 -6.04
C VAL A 105 2.48 -7.83 -5.44
N TYR A 106 1.45 -7.74 -6.29
CA TYR A 106 0.06 -7.68 -5.85
C TYR A 106 -0.42 -9.02 -5.29
N LEU A 107 -0.03 -10.13 -5.94
CA LEU A 107 -0.40 -11.48 -5.50
C LEU A 107 0.26 -11.83 -4.16
N LYS A 108 1.55 -11.53 -4.02
CA LYS A 108 2.30 -11.75 -2.78
C LYS A 108 1.80 -10.88 -1.64
N ALA A 109 1.57 -9.59 -1.89
CA ALA A 109 1.06 -8.68 -0.88
C ALA A 109 -0.40 -8.96 -0.47
N TRP A 110 -1.20 -9.58 -1.35
CA TRP A 110 -2.52 -10.09 -0.98
C TRP A 110 -2.43 -11.30 -0.04
N ALA A 111 -1.45 -12.17 -0.27
CA ALA A 111 -1.25 -13.39 0.52
C ALA A 111 -0.46 -13.16 1.82
N GLY A 112 0.11 -11.96 2.04
CA GLY A 112 1.00 -11.70 3.17
C GLY A 112 2.37 -12.36 3.03
N GLU A 113 2.79 -12.68 1.80
CA GLU A 113 4.07 -13.32 1.53
C GLU A 113 5.22 -12.31 1.55
N THR A 114 6.42 -12.80 1.86
CA THR A 114 7.65 -12.01 1.75
C THR A 114 7.91 -11.64 0.28
N ILE A 115 8.12 -10.37 0.03
CA ILE A 115 8.50 -9.84 -1.28
C ILE A 115 10.01 -9.61 -1.28
N ILE A 116 10.73 -10.37 -2.10
CA ILE A 116 12.17 -10.17 -2.32
C ILE A 116 12.34 -9.63 -3.72
N ARG A 117 13.02 -8.49 -3.84
CA ARG A 117 13.30 -7.86 -5.12
C ARG A 117 14.77 -7.51 -5.20
N ASP A 118 15.49 -8.28 -6.00
CA ASP A 118 16.88 -8.02 -6.33
C ASP A 118 16.94 -7.22 -7.63
N ARG A 119 17.55 -6.08 -7.60
CA ARG A 119 17.84 -5.31 -8.81
C ARG A 119 19.34 -5.16 -8.99
N LYS A 120 19.77 -5.22 -10.25
CA LYS A 120 21.10 -4.81 -10.61
C LYS A 120 21.20 -3.32 -10.28
N GLY A 121 21.89 -2.99 -9.19
CA GLY A 121 22.07 -1.61 -8.72
C GLY A 121 22.82 -0.80 -9.78
N GLY A 122 22.64 0.52 -9.74
CA GLY A 122 23.49 1.45 -10.47
C GLY A 122 24.88 1.56 -9.83
N ASP A 123 25.47 2.74 -9.81
CA ASP A 123 26.82 2.99 -9.25
C ASP A 123 26.98 2.63 -7.73
N SER A 124 25.87 2.42 -7.02
CA SER A 124 25.83 2.05 -5.59
C SER A 124 25.89 0.55 -5.31
N GLY A 125 25.96 -0.31 -6.37
CA GLY A 125 25.97 -1.77 -6.21
C GLY A 125 24.54 -2.39 -6.20
N PRO A 126 24.44 -3.73 -6.05
CA PRO A 126 23.17 -4.42 -6.04
C PRO A 126 22.34 -4.02 -4.80
N GLU A 127 21.11 -3.59 -5.01
CA GLU A 127 20.18 -3.24 -3.95
C GLU A 127 19.08 -4.31 -3.88
N ALA A 128 19.03 -5.04 -2.77
CA ALA A 128 17.98 -5.98 -2.46
C ALA A 128 16.94 -5.31 -1.57
N THR A 129 15.67 -5.35 -1.97
CA THR A 129 14.55 -4.95 -1.12
C THR A 129 13.83 -6.19 -0.64
N VAL A 130 13.83 -6.41 0.67
CA VAL A 130 13.08 -7.49 1.33
C VAL A 130 11.95 -6.84 2.13
N VAL A 131 10.73 -7.28 1.90
CA VAL A 131 9.55 -6.83 2.62
C VAL A 131 8.85 -8.05 3.19
N ASP A 132 8.95 -8.21 4.48
CA ASP A 132 8.28 -9.29 5.21
C ASP A 132 6.85 -8.86 5.60
N ASP A 133 5.93 -9.82 5.61
CA ASP A 133 4.52 -9.61 5.98
C ASP A 133 3.84 -8.47 5.23
N ALA A 134 4.14 -8.33 3.94
CA ALA A 134 3.55 -7.30 3.09
C ALA A 134 2.05 -7.53 2.92
N LEU A 135 1.22 -6.55 3.29
CA LEU A 135 -0.24 -6.62 3.15
C LEU A 135 -0.76 -5.48 2.30
N LEU A 136 -1.53 -5.85 1.27
CA LEU A 136 -2.20 -4.92 0.37
C LEU A 136 -3.69 -5.22 0.29
N THR A 137 -4.51 -4.27 0.74
CA THR A 137 -5.94 -4.26 0.47
C THR A 137 -6.19 -3.42 -0.78
N VAL A 138 -7.01 -3.93 -1.71
CA VAL A 138 -7.35 -3.21 -2.94
C VAL A 138 -8.86 -3.00 -3.01
N VAL A 139 -9.27 -1.75 -3.20
CA VAL A 139 -10.67 -1.36 -3.42
C VAL A 139 -10.74 -0.59 -4.73
N LEU A 140 -11.53 -1.10 -5.68
CA LEU A 140 -11.71 -0.48 -6.99
C LEU A 140 -13.18 -0.20 -7.25
N THR A 141 -13.47 1.01 -7.71
CA THR A 141 -14.80 1.37 -8.23
C THR A 141 -14.66 1.63 -9.72
N ILE A 142 -14.88 0.60 -10.52
CA ILE A 142 -14.64 0.62 -11.97
C ILE A 142 -15.88 0.16 -12.74
N GLN A 143 -15.94 0.51 -14.01
CA GLN A 143 -17.02 0.09 -14.88
C GLN A 143 -16.85 -1.39 -15.30
N PRO A 144 -17.92 -2.19 -15.41
CA PRO A 144 -17.85 -3.60 -15.85
C PRO A 144 -17.12 -3.78 -17.18
N THR A 145 -17.35 -2.88 -18.13
CA THR A 145 -16.71 -2.89 -19.46
C THR A 145 -15.18 -2.76 -19.39
N VAL A 146 -14.66 -2.13 -18.35
CA VAL A 146 -13.21 -2.05 -18.11
C VAL A 146 -12.66 -3.41 -17.72
N VAL A 147 -13.35 -4.12 -16.81
CA VAL A 147 -12.96 -5.48 -16.40
C VAL A 147 -12.98 -6.42 -17.59
N GLU A 148 -14.07 -6.41 -18.39
CA GLU A 148 -14.22 -7.22 -19.60
C GLU A 148 -13.07 -6.95 -20.59
N ARG A 149 -12.71 -5.69 -20.79
CA ARG A 149 -11.58 -5.31 -21.63
C ARG A 149 -10.29 -5.99 -21.17
N TYR A 150 -9.95 -5.95 -19.87
CA TYR A 150 -8.74 -6.54 -19.37
C TYR A 150 -8.74 -8.06 -19.35
N GLN A 151 -9.90 -8.68 -19.19
CA GLN A 151 -10.04 -10.14 -19.37
C GLN A 151 -9.65 -10.59 -20.78
N THR A 152 -9.87 -9.73 -21.78
CA THR A 152 -9.55 -10.02 -23.18
C THR A 152 -8.14 -9.57 -23.57
N THR A 153 -7.71 -8.36 -23.14
CA THR A 153 -6.44 -7.76 -23.57
C THR A 153 -5.24 -8.18 -22.73
N ALA A 154 -5.47 -8.71 -21.52
CA ALA A 154 -4.43 -9.17 -20.61
C ALA A 154 -4.81 -10.52 -19.97
N PRO A 155 -4.88 -11.60 -20.79
CA PRO A 155 -5.33 -12.93 -20.34
C PRO A 155 -4.43 -13.50 -19.22
N GLU A 156 -3.18 -13.06 -19.10
CA GLU A 156 -2.25 -13.44 -18.05
C GLU A 156 -2.76 -13.03 -16.66
N LEU A 157 -3.51 -11.93 -16.55
CA LEU A 157 -4.11 -11.51 -15.27
C LEU A 157 -5.10 -12.56 -14.77
N ARG A 158 -5.90 -13.12 -15.68
CA ARG A 158 -6.82 -14.21 -15.37
C ARG A 158 -6.05 -15.51 -15.08
N GLY A 159 -5.12 -15.90 -15.94
CA GLY A 159 -4.34 -17.12 -15.82
C GLY A 159 -3.53 -17.20 -14.52
N ARG A 160 -3.12 -16.05 -13.99
CA ARG A 160 -2.39 -15.95 -12.71
C ARG A 160 -3.31 -15.73 -11.50
N GLY A 161 -4.63 -15.79 -11.67
CA GLY A 161 -5.60 -15.67 -10.61
C GLY A 161 -5.69 -14.25 -9.99
N PHE A 162 -5.29 -13.20 -10.72
CA PHE A 162 -5.38 -11.84 -10.20
C PHE A 162 -6.84 -11.47 -9.92
N PHE A 163 -7.74 -11.65 -10.88
CA PHE A 163 -9.15 -11.33 -10.71
C PHE A 163 -9.86 -12.24 -9.68
N ALA A 164 -9.40 -13.47 -9.49
CA ALA A 164 -9.97 -14.39 -8.50
C ALA A 164 -9.77 -13.93 -7.03
N ARG A 165 -8.92 -12.93 -6.80
CA ARG A 165 -8.69 -12.34 -5.49
C ARG A 165 -9.63 -11.18 -5.15
N PHE A 166 -10.50 -10.82 -6.07
CA PHE A 166 -11.47 -9.74 -5.86
C PHE A 166 -12.87 -10.31 -5.64
N MET A 167 -13.58 -9.71 -4.72
CA MET A 167 -15.02 -9.94 -4.52
C MET A 167 -15.78 -8.85 -5.30
N PRO A 168 -16.29 -9.14 -6.51
CA PRO A 168 -17.01 -8.16 -7.30
C PRO A 168 -18.40 -7.92 -6.72
N SER A 169 -18.82 -6.66 -6.69
CA SER A 169 -20.18 -6.26 -6.38
C SER A 169 -20.74 -5.43 -7.54
N ILE A 170 -21.82 -5.89 -8.12
CA ILE A 170 -22.51 -5.20 -9.22
C ILE A 170 -23.89 -4.79 -8.72
N PRO A 171 -24.02 -3.61 -8.09
CA PRO A 171 -25.31 -3.16 -7.57
C PRO A 171 -26.30 -2.91 -8.72
N ARG A 172 -27.59 -3.14 -8.45
CA ARG A 172 -28.65 -2.84 -9.40
C ARG A 172 -28.65 -1.34 -9.72
N SER A 173 -28.72 -1.02 -11.02
CA SER A 173 -28.80 0.39 -11.44
C SER A 173 -30.10 1.04 -10.94
N LEU A 174 -29.96 2.20 -10.32
CA LEU A 174 -31.07 3.06 -9.92
C LEU A 174 -31.31 4.22 -10.89
N VAL A 175 -30.71 4.19 -12.09
CA VAL A 175 -30.93 5.21 -13.12
C VAL A 175 -32.42 5.23 -13.49
N GLY A 176 -33.00 6.43 -13.50
CA GLY A 176 -34.43 6.64 -13.76
C GLY A 176 -35.35 6.54 -12.54
N THR A 177 -34.85 6.04 -11.39
CA THR A 177 -35.63 5.97 -10.13
C THR A 177 -35.09 6.89 -9.05
N ARG A 178 -34.01 7.63 -9.33
CA ARG A 178 -33.39 8.56 -8.37
C ARG A 178 -34.26 9.80 -8.23
N SER A 179 -34.55 10.15 -6.98
CA SER A 179 -35.13 11.44 -6.62
C SER A 179 -34.06 12.32 -5.98
N TYR A 180 -33.90 13.53 -6.46
CA TYR A 180 -33.10 14.54 -5.78
C TYR A 180 -34.00 15.19 -4.71
N GLY A 181 -34.23 14.44 -3.64
CA GLY A 181 -34.89 14.96 -2.45
C GLY A 181 -33.99 15.93 -1.66
N ASP A 182 -34.50 16.43 -0.57
CA ASP A 182 -33.73 17.30 0.33
C ASP A 182 -32.37 16.69 0.64
N MET A 183 -31.32 17.30 0.11
CA MET A 183 -29.94 17.04 0.49
C MET A 183 -29.69 17.72 1.84
N THR A 184 -30.41 17.28 2.87
CA THR A 184 -30.20 17.74 4.24
C THR A 184 -28.85 17.25 4.74
N ALA A 185 -28.29 17.99 5.70
CA ALA A 185 -27.04 17.65 6.38
C ALA A 185 -27.08 16.18 6.88
N PRO A 186 -25.90 15.53 6.98
CA PRO A 186 -25.80 14.17 7.50
C PRO A 186 -26.59 14.05 8.80
N GLY A 187 -27.50 13.07 8.84
CA GLY A 187 -28.32 12.83 10.02
C GLY A 187 -27.57 11.98 11.07
N PRO A 188 -28.23 11.69 12.21
CA PRO A 188 -27.64 10.92 13.31
C PRO A 188 -27.05 9.57 12.90
N SER A 189 -27.53 9.00 11.80
CA SER A 189 -26.98 7.75 11.23
C SER A 189 -25.58 7.92 10.66
N ALA A 190 -25.27 9.08 10.06
CA ALA A 190 -23.94 9.39 9.53
C ALA A 190 -22.96 9.60 10.68
N ASP A 191 -23.36 10.34 11.73
CA ASP A 191 -22.54 10.57 12.91
C ASP A 191 -22.21 9.25 13.61
N ARG A 192 -23.22 8.35 13.74
CA ARG A 192 -23.00 7.03 14.30
C ARG A 192 -22.03 6.20 13.48
N TYR A 193 -22.16 6.19 12.15
CA TYR A 193 -21.26 5.48 11.25
C TYR A 193 -19.82 5.98 11.39
N GLU A 194 -19.63 7.30 11.41
CA GLU A 194 -18.30 7.92 11.58
C GLU A 194 -17.68 7.54 12.93
N ASN A 195 -18.46 7.62 14.01
CA ASN A 195 -17.98 7.26 15.34
C ASN A 195 -17.60 5.77 15.45
N GLU A 196 -18.39 4.85 14.86
CA GLU A 196 -18.06 3.42 14.84
C GLU A 196 -16.80 3.14 14.00
N LEU A 197 -16.61 3.83 12.85
CA LEU A 197 -15.39 3.72 12.07
C LEU A 197 -14.16 4.22 12.85
N HIS A 198 -14.27 5.34 13.53
CA HIS A 198 -13.18 5.84 14.36
C HIS A 198 -12.83 4.88 15.49
N ALA A 199 -13.81 4.36 16.20
CA ALA A 199 -13.61 3.38 17.27
C ALA A 199 -12.98 2.09 16.75
N PHE A 200 -13.35 1.64 15.55
CA PHE A 200 -12.76 0.48 14.89
C PHE A 200 -11.30 0.75 14.49
N ALA A 201 -11.02 1.88 13.84
CA ALA A 201 -9.67 2.29 13.47
C ALA A 201 -8.75 2.41 14.68
N ASP A 202 -9.24 2.96 15.79
CA ASP A 202 -8.47 3.07 17.03
C ASP A 202 -8.12 1.70 17.62
N ARG A 203 -9.05 0.74 17.55
CA ARG A 203 -8.77 -0.65 17.97
C ARG A 203 -7.71 -1.31 17.09
N LEU A 204 -7.81 -1.14 15.76
CA LEU A 204 -6.84 -1.72 14.82
C LEU A 204 -5.44 -1.11 14.97
N THR A 205 -5.34 0.19 15.23
CA THR A 205 -4.03 0.84 15.43
C THR A 205 -3.32 0.39 16.71
N GLY A 206 -4.03 -0.19 17.65
CA GLY A 206 -3.46 -0.81 18.85
C GLY A 206 -2.89 -2.21 18.63
N LEU A 207 -3.15 -2.85 17.49
CA LEU A 207 -2.62 -4.17 17.17
C LEU A 207 -1.19 -4.05 16.64
N LEU A 208 -0.23 -4.58 17.39
CA LEU A 208 1.19 -4.57 17.04
C LEU A 208 1.55 -5.69 16.04
N MET A 209 0.71 -6.73 15.95
CA MET A 209 0.92 -7.88 15.06
C MET A 209 -0.40 -8.38 14.52
N ALA A 210 -0.34 -9.22 13.49
CA ALA A 210 -1.51 -9.91 12.96
C ALA A 210 -2.15 -10.79 14.04
N VAL A 211 -3.48 -10.68 14.17
CA VAL A 211 -4.27 -11.55 15.06
C VAL A 211 -4.89 -12.65 14.20
N PRO A 212 -4.56 -13.92 14.45
CA PRO A 212 -5.20 -15.01 13.72
C PRO A 212 -6.70 -15.06 14.09
N LEU A 213 -7.53 -15.10 13.06
CA LEU A 213 -8.96 -15.32 13.21
C LEU A 213 -9.26 -16.77 12.90
N HIS A 214 -9.99 -17.43 13.78
CA HIS A 214 -10.44 -18.79 13.61
C HIS A 214 -11.96 -18.81 13.44
N LEU A 215 -12.43 -19.62 12.50
CA LEU A 215 -13.86 -19.91 12.39
C LEU A 215 -14.24 -20.79 13.60
N ASP A 216 -15.32 -20.46 14.28
CA ASP A 216 -15.92 -21.40 15.19
C ASP A 216 -16.57 -22.58 14.44
N ALA A 217 -17.10 -23.56 15.16
CA ALA A 217 -17.63 -24.77 14.54
C ALA A 217 -18.83 -24.50 13.63
N GLU A 218 -19.67 -23.53 13.96
CA GLU A 218 -20.86 -23.16 13.19
C GLU A 218 -20.45 -22.41 11.90
N ALA A 219 -19.60 -21.40 12.04
CA ALA A 219 -19.07 -20.66 10.89
C ALA A 219 -18.23 -21.54 9.94
N ALA A 220 -17.48 -22.50 10.49
CA ALA A 220 -16.73 -23.46 9.69
C ALA A 220 -17.68 -24.39 8.91
N ALA A 221 -18.76 -24.88 9.51
CA ALA A 221 -19.74 -25.71 8.85
C ALA A 221 -20.44 -24.97 7.70
N GLU A 222 -20.86 -23.70 7.93
CA GLU A 222 -21.43 -22.88 6.86
C GLU A 222 -20.43 -22.61 5.73
N PHE A 223 -19.19 -22.29 6.08
CA PHE A 223 -18.15 -22.04 5.07
C PHE A 223 -17.89 -23.27 4.20
N PHE A 224 -17.77 -24.45 4.79
CA PHE A 224 -17.55 -25.66 4.01
C PHE A 224 -18.77 -26.06 3.18
N ALA A 225 -19.99 -25.89 3.71
CA ALA A 225 -21.20 -26.11 2.92
C ALA A 225 -21.31 -25.17 1.71
N TRP A 226 -20.88 -23.93 1.86
CA TRP A 226 -20.78 -22.98 0.75
C TRP A 226 -19.70 -23.37 -0.27
N CYS A 227 -18.54 -23.83 0.17
CA CYS A 227 -17.48 -24.33 -0.72
C CYS A 227 -17.96 -25.54 -1.52
N ASP A 228 -18.63 -26.49 -0.87
CA ASP A 228 -19.18 -27.70 -1.53
C ASP A 228 -20.25 -27.32 -2.59
N ALA A 229 -21.07 -26.31 -2.30
CA ALA A 229 -22.04 -25.82 -3.27
C ALA A 229 -21.41 -25.17 -4.50
N LEU A 230 -20.28 -24.45 -4.31
CA LEU A 230 -19.54 -23.85 -5.42
C LEU A 230 -18.83 -24.87 -6.30
N GLU A 231 -18.39 -25.99 -5.75
CA GLU A 231 -17.72 -27.05 -6.52
C GLU A 231 -18.76 -27.91 -7.31
N ALA A 232 -20.03 -27.83 -6.95
CA ALA A 232 -21.10 -28.59 -7.62
C ALA A 232 -21.66 -27.92 -8.88
N ASP A 233 -21.40 -26.61 -9.09
CA ASP A 233 -21.77 -25.81 -10.26
C ASP A 233 -20.65 -25.77 -11.32
#